data_fec3193e3882503e5f0a6f00ac6e807a
#
_entry.id   fec3193e3882503e5f0a6f00ac6e807a
#
_cell.length_a   1.000
_cell.length_b   1.000
_cell.length_c   1.000
_cell.angle_alpha   90.00
_cell.angle_beta   90.00
_cell.angle_gamma   90.00
#
_symmetry.space_group_name_H-M   'P 1'
#
loop_
_entity.id
_entity.type
_entity.pdbx_description
1 polymer ?
#
loop_
_entity_poly.entity_id
_entity_poly.type
_entity_poly.pdbx_seq_one_letter_code
_entity_poly.pdbx_strand_id
1 'polypeptide(L)'
;MADDDGGEEHNSFVKLPDPSAGAFADPGFRAQLQKWDLARNSRMCRFRYTRPFHRRSPGAFLRDLFDSDAGRAHLRRVNAEGEWVAILPEGKCEEVRHRIVPCTATSMTHFDRLYDAARPPIVREGTQLLMKRVDEVMDGFTVTDRLREFLLTANGDGNDYDPYGIDDDDDDGSGESNYGELMTTEQRDEFLFRVFAHLALGGSMCQYEERMDAYTEAAKRAYKSLVAARRDRASGEDGVAVASDVYRVDGFIAAGRGDDDTAGGDSLFPGRSVQNFCYVVVDPRKRHATVWYHAYRPYW
;
A
#
# COMPACT_ATOMS: atom_id res chain seq x y z
N MET A 1 47.90 18.96 5.20
CA MET A 1 46.53 19.07 4.74
C MET A 1 46.06 17.65 4.54
N ALA A 2 45.31 17.13 5.47
CA ALA A 2 44.65 15.82 5.31
C ALA A 2 43.34 16.11 4.60
N ASP A 3 43.18 15.55 3.43
CA ASP A 3 41.89 15.52 2.73
C ASP A 3 40.94 14.69 3.60
N ASP A 4 39.99 15.38 4.22
CA ASP A 4 38.84 14.80 4.89
C ASP A 4 37.88 14.31 3.78
N ASP A 5 38.16 13.12 3.28
CA ASP A 5 37.26 12.37 2.39
C ASP A 5 36.05 11.98 3.22
N GLY A 6 35.10 12.90 3.33
CA GLY A 6 33.81 12.69 3.95
C GLY A 6 32.97 11.68 3.16
N GLY A 7 33.46 10.44 3.11
CA GLY A 7 32.73 9.32 2.52
C GLY A 7 31.32 9.27 3.08
N GLU A 8 30.32 9.45 2.24
CA GLU A 8 28.90 9.27 2.63
C GLU A 8 28.75 7.89 3.25
N GLU A 9 28.64 7.87 4.56
CA GLU A 9 28.49 6.63 5.30
C GLU A 9 27.08 6.05 5.06
N HIS A 10 26.98 5.06 4.19
CA HIS A 10 25.72 4.39 3.86
C HIS A 10 25.20 3.46 4.96
N ASN A 11 23.87 3.27 5.03
CA ASN A 11 23.26 2.26 5.88
C ASN A 11 23.60 0.85 5.36
N SER A 12 23.93 -0.06 6.25
CA SER A 12 23.96 -1.48 5.91
C SER A 12 22.64 -2.16 6.32
N PHE A 13 22.19 -3.08 5.47
CA PHE A 13 20.94 -3.80 5.65
C PHE A 13 21.20 -5.31 5.69
N VAL A 14 20.49 -6.00 6.58
CA VAL A 14 20.53 -7.46 6.69
C VAL A 14 19.10 -7.98 6.61
N LYS A 15 18.83 -8.88 5.66
CA LYS A 15 17.53 -9.53 5.57
C LYS A 15 17.23 -10.32 6.83
N LEU A 16 16.08 -10.10 7.42
CA LEU A 16 15.57 -10.88 8.54
C LEU A 16 14.79 -12.11 8.01
N PRO A 17 14.69 -13.18 8.80
CA PRO A 17 13.77 -14.27 8.53
C PRO A 17 12.34 -13.76 8.36
N ASP A 18 11.52 -14.49 7.63
CA ASP A 18 10.10 -14.20 7.52
C ASP A 18 9.44 -14.23 8.90
N PRO A 19 8.41 -13.39 9.14
CA PRO A 19 7.77 -13.34 10.45
C PRO A 19 7.28 -14.71 10.89
N SER A 20 7.64 -15.12 12.12
CA SER A 20 7.13 -16.34 12.75
C SER A 20 5.81 -16.11 13.49
N ALA A 21 5.35 -14.85 13.59
CA ALA A 21 4.13 -14.47 14.27
C ALA A 21 3.45 -13.29 13.54
N GLY A 22 2.18 -13.05 13.86
CA GLY A 22 1.37 -12.01 13.25
C GLY A 22 0.57 -12.51 12.04
N ALA A 23 -0.16 -11.60 11.37
CA ALA A 23 -1.08 -11.98 10.30
C ALA A 23 -0.39 -12.76 9.17
N PHE A 24 0.73 -12.27 8.67
CA PHE A 24 1.42 -12.87 7.52
C PHE A 24 2.10 -14.22 7.82
N ALA A 25 2.27 -14.59 9.09
CA ALA A 25 2.70 -15.91 9.50
C ALA A 25 1.53 -16.89 9.69
N ASP A 26 0.32 -16.39 9.89
CA ASP A 26 -0.87 -17.18 10.15
C ASP A 26 -1.39 -17.88 8.89
N PRO A 27 -1.58 -19.22 8.93
CA PRO A 27 -2.04 -19.97 7.76
C PRO A 27 -3.42 -19.54 7.26
N GLY A 28 -4.33 -19.19 8.18
CA GLY A 28 -5.68 -18.73 7.83
C GLY A 28 -5.65 -17.39 7.09
N PHE A 29 -4.82 -16.46 7.54
CA PHE A 29 -4.66 -15.18 6.85
C PHE A 29 -4.01 -15.36 5.46
N ARG A 30 -3.03 -16.25 5.35
CA ARG A 30 -2.43 -16.58 4.03
C ARG A 30 -3.45 -17.20 3.09
N ALA A 31 -4.33 -18.07 3.58
CA ALA A 31 -5.42 -18.63 2.78
C ALA A 31 -6.41 -17.53 2.33
N GLN A 32 -6.70 -16.54 3.18
CA GLN A 32 -7.49 -15.36 2.79
C GLN A 32 -6.80 -14.58 1.66
N LEU A 33 -5.49 -14.30 1.77
CA LEU A 33 -4.74 -13.62 0.72
C LEU A 33 -4.74 -14.42 -0.61
N GLN A 34 -4.70 -15.75 -0.55
CA GLN A 34 -4.85 -16.60 -1.75
C GLN A 34 -6.25 -16.48 -2.33
N LYS A 35 -7.30 -16.56 -1.50
CA LYS A 35 -8.69 -16.38 -1.92
C LYS A 35 -8.93 -15.05 -2.59
N TRP A 36 -8.28 -14.00 -2.11
CA TRP A 36 -8.37 -12.65 -2.66
C TRP A 36 -7.38 -12.38 -3.79
N ASP A 37 -6.67 -13.40 -4.27
CA ASP A 37 -5.65 -13.33 -5.33
C ASP A 37 -4.54 -12.29 -5.07
N LEU A 38 -4.22 -12.05 -3.80
CA LEU A 38 -3.15 -11.15 -3.41
C LEU A 38 -1.81 -11.88 -3.19
N ALA A 39 -1.83 -13.19 -2.93
CA ALA A 39 -0.63 -13.93 -2.58
C ALA A 39 0.32 -14.11 -3.77
N ARG A 40 -0.22 -14.30 -4.98
CA ARG A 40 0.55 -14.65 -6.20
C ARG A 40 1.58 -13.60 -6.58
N ASN A 41 1.16 -12.34 -6.64
CA ASN A 41 1.98 -11.22 -7.09
C ASN A 41 2.41 -10.31 -5.93
N SER A 42 2.41 -10.82 -4.70
CA SER A 42 2.80 -10.09 -3.50
C SER A 42 4.03 -10.70 -2.86
N ARG A 43 4.91 -9.85 -2.38
CA ARG A 43 6.07 -10.26 -1.56
C ARG A 43 6.29 -9.30 -0.40
N MET A 44 6.72 -9.87 0.70
CA MET A 44 7.14 -9.11 1.86
C MET A 44 8.57 -9.50 2.23
N CYS A 45 9.41 -8.50 2.44
CA CYS A 45 10.76 -8.68 2.96
C CYS A 45 10.98 -7.76 4.14
N ARG A 46 11.66 -8.24 5.17
CA ARG A 46 12.01 -7.43 6.34
C ARG A 46 13.52 -7.39 6.50
N PHE A 47 14.02 -6.19 6.80
CA PHE A 47 15.44 -5.91 6.97
C PHE A 47 15.70 -5.27 8.32
N ARG A 48 16.86 -5.56 8.91
CA ARG A 48 17.44 -4.77 9.99
C ARG A 48 18.48 -3.83 9.40
N TYR A 49 18.46 -2.58 9.83
CA TYR A 49 19.42 -1.57 9.41
C TYR A 49 20.27 -1.08 10.57
N THR A 50 21.47 -0.54 10.27
CA THR A 50 22.50 -0.27 11.29
C THR A 50 22.45 1.14 11.84
N ARG A 51 22.20 2.14 11.00
CA ARG A 51 22.23 3.56 11.39
C ARG A 51 20.86 4.08 11.79
N PRO A 52 20.76 5.11 12.64
CA PRO A 52 19.48 5.72 12.94
C PRO A 52 18.79 6.21 11.67
N PHE A 53 17.49 5.95 11.58
CA PHE A 53 16.65 6.49 10.53
C PHE A 53 16.32 7.97 10.80
N HIS A 54 16.49 8.81 9.79
CA HIS A 54 16.21 10.24 9.87
C HIS A 54 15.00 10.60 9.01
N ARG A 55 13.90 10.98 9.65
CA ARG A 55 12.64 11.38 8.99
C ARG A 55 12.78 12.54 8.01
N ARG A 56 13.83 13.38 8.18
CA ARG A 56 14.11 14.53 7.31
C ARG A 56 14.78 14.15 6.00
N SER A 57 15.32 12.94 5.90
CA SER A 57 16.06 12.47 4.72
C SER A 57 15.63 11.04 4.35
N PRO A 58 14.32 10.79 4.12
CA PRO A 58 13.83 9.44 3.84
C PRO A 58 14.36 8.90 2.51
N GLY A 59 14.55 9.77 1.51
CA GLY A 59 15.04 9.37 0.18
C GLY A 59 16.41 8.71 0.23
N ALA A 60 17.35 9.25 1.00
CA ALA A 60 18.68 8.64 1.17
C ALA A 60 18.58 7.25 1.81
N PHE A 61 17.76 7.09 2.86
CA PHE A 61 17.53 5.80 3.51
C PHE A 61 16.90 4.78 2.56
N LEU A 62 15.91 5.20 1.78
CA LEU A 62 15.25 4.33 0.80
C LEU A 62 16.22 3.93 -0.31
N ARG A 63 17.00 4.87 -0.84
CA ARG A 63 18.05 4.58 -1.82
C ARG A 63 19.02 3.54 -1.26
N ASP A 64 19.56 3.76 -0.04
CA ASP A 64 20.46 2.81 0.60
C ASP A 64 19.84 1.42 0.78
N LEU A 65 18.54 1.34 1.13
CA LEU A 65 17.83 0.07 1.28
C LEU A 65 17.75 -0.70 -0.05
N PHE A 66 17.28 -0.05 -1.09
CA PHE A 66 17.08 -0.70 -2.38
C PHE A 66 18.41 -1.01 -3.08
N ASP A 67 19.41 -0.17 -2.90
CA ASP A 67 20.73 -0.32 -3.52
C ASP A 67 21.69 -1.23 -2.74
N SER A 68 21.38 -1.55 -1.47
CA SER A 68 22.17 -2.47 -0.66
C SER A 68 22.24 -3.88 -1.26
N ASP A 69 23.31 -4.62 -0.96
CA ASP A 69 23.45 -6.04 -1.36
C ASP A 69 22.24 -6.87 -0.92
N ALA A 70 21.74 -6.65 0.30
CA ALA A 70 20.57 -7.34 0.81
C ALA A 70 19.28 -6.94 0.04
N GLY A 71 19.10 -5.66 -0.28
CA GLY A 71 17.98 -5.18 -1.09
C GLY A 71 18.02 -5.79 -2.49
N ARG A 72 19.13 -5.69 -3.18
CA ARG A 72 19.33 -6.27 -4.53
C ARG A 72 19.16 -7.80 -4.56
N ALA A 73 19.62 -8.50 -3.54
CA ALA A 73 19.48 -9.95 -3.46
C ALA A 73 18.04 -10.41 -3.20
N HIS A 74 17.23 -9.67 -2.44
CA HIS A 74 15.96 -10.17 -1.91
C HIS A 74 14.72 -9.43 -2.40
N LEU A 75 14.83 -8.15 -2.78
CA LEU A 75 13.69 -7.40 -3.29
C LEU A 75 13.47 -7.75 -4.76
N ARG A 76 12.23 -8.05 -5.09
CA ARG A 76 11.80 -8.45 -6.44
C ARG A 76 10.56 -7.67 -6.85
N ARG A 77 10.41 -7.43 -8.14
CA ARG A 77 9.21 -6.90 -8.79
C ARG A 77 8.71 -7.86 -9.86
N VAL A 78 7.46 -7.69 -10.27
CA VAL A 78 6.88 -8.41 -11.41
C VAL A 78 7.09 -7.55 -12.65
N ASN A 79 7.64 -8.14 -13.72
CA ASN A 79 7.79 -7.49 -15.02
C ASN A 79 6.51 -7.62 -15.89
N ALA A 80 6.54 -7.07 -17.09
CA ALA A 80 5.39 -7.11 -18.01
C ALA A 80 5.00 -8.55 -18.41
N GLU A 81 5.98 -9.45 -18.50
CA GLU A 81 5.79 -10.87 -18.80
C GLU A 81 5.22 -11.65 -17.60
N GLY A 82 5.24 -11.06 -16.40
CA GLY A 82 4.76 -11.65 -15.17
C GLY A 82 5.78 -12.47 -14.41
N GLU A 83 7.01 -12.26 -14.71
CA GLU A 83 8.11 -12.93 -14.03
C GLU A 83 8.64 -12.09 -12.87
N TRP A 84 9.14 -12.77 -11.84
CA TRP A 84 9.80 -12.11 -10.72
C TRP A 84 11.25 -11.78 -11.07
N VAL A 85 11.51 -10.50 -11.29
CA VAL A 85 12.86 -9.97 -11.60
C VAL A 85 13.41 -9.15 -10.42
N ALA A 86 14.69 -8.76 -10.48
CA ALA A 86 15.26 -7.84 -9.50
C ALA A 86 14.44 -6.54 -9.45
N ILE A 87 14.25 -5.98 -8.24
CA ILE A 87 13.45 -4.77 -8.07
C ILE A 87 14.11 -3.56 -8.71
N LEU A 88 15.43 -3.47 -8.62
CA LEU A 88 16.25 -2.51 -9.34
C LEU A 88 16.87 -3.16 -10.59
N PRO A 89 16.95 -2.43 -11.68
CA PRO A 89 17.76 -2.83 -12.84
C PRO A 89 19.26 -2.82 -12.50
N GLU A 90 20.09 -3.19 -13.46
CA GLU A 90 21.54 -3.04 -13.34
C GLU A 90 21.91 -1.55 -13.23
N GLY A 91 22.93 -1.25 -12.44
CA GLY A 91 23.39 0.10 -12.16
C GLY A 91 23.03 0.61 -10.76
N LYS A 92 23.48 1.82 -10.43
CA LYS A 92 23.15 2.47 -9.15
C LYS A 92 21.79 3.14 -9.22
N CYS A 93 21.03 3.07 -8.13
CA CYS A 93 19.84 3.86 -7.94
C CYS A 93 20.26 5.31 -7.58
N GLU A 94 19.89 6.27 -8.41
CA GLU A 94 20.14 7.67 -8.12
C GLU A 94 19.07 8.25 -7.20
N GLU A 95 17.82 7.92 -7.48
CA GLU A 95 16.68 8.39 -6.71
C GLU A 95 15.60 7.31 -6.57
N VAL A 96 14.95 7.30 -5.41
CA VAL A 96 13.73 6.51 -5.15
C VAL A 96 12.55 7.47 -5.12
N ARG A 97 11.70 7.42 -6.14
CA ARG A 97 10.44 8.16 -6.15
C ARG A 97 9.51 7.61 -5.09
N HIS A 98 9.22 8.42 -4.09
CA HIS A 98 8.43 8.00 -2.95
C HIS A 98 7.56 9.14 -2.41
N ARG A 99 6.52 8.78 -1.68
CA ARG A 99 5.68 9.70 -0.91
C ARG A 99 5.44 9.16 0.49
N ILE A 100 5.29 10.08 1.44
CA ILE A 100 4.93 9.74 2.83
C ILE A 100 3.47 9.30 2.84
N VAL A 101 3.19 8.20 3.55
CA VAL A 101 1.83 7.74 3.81
C VAL A 101 1.52 8.00 5.28
N PRO A 102 0.48 8.80 5.59
CA PRO A 102 0.04 8.99 6.96
C PRO A 102 -0.23 7.65 7.64
N CYS A 103 0.31 7.50 8.87
CA CYS A 103 0.19 6.26 9.63
C CYS A 103 0.00 6.62 11.11
N THR A 104 -1.21 6.98 11.47
CA THR A 104 -1.56 7.52 12.79
C THR A 104 -2.70 6.76 13.45
N ALA A 105 -3.46 5.97 12.70
CA ALA A 105 -4.64 5.27 13.17
C ALA A 105 -4.30 4.25 14.27
N THR A 106 -4.97 4.38 15.42
CA THR A 106 -4.84 3.47 16.56
C THR A 106 -6.11 2.67 16.84
N SER A 107 -7.20 2.97 16.14
CA SER A 107 -8.50 2.31 16.29
C SER A 107 -9.17 2.02 14.94
N MET A 108 -10.18 1.14 14.96
CA MET A 108 -10.98 0.80 13.78
C MET A 108 -12.17 1.76 13.55
N THR A 109 -12.37 2.74 14.43
CA THR A 109 -13.41 3.77 14.28
C THR A 109 -13.23 4.61 13.01
N HIS A 110 -12.04 4.52 12.42
CA HIS A 110 -11.74 5.06 11.09
C HIS A 110 -12.76 4.63 10.02
N PHE A 111 -13.37 3.45 10.18
CA PHE A 111 -14.33 2.89 9.21
C PHE A 111 -15.81 3.08 9.59
N ASP A 112 -16.13 3.69 10.73
CA ASP A 112 -17.52 3.81 11.21
C ASP A 112 -18.43 4.48 10.17
N ARG A 113 -17.92 5.50 9.46
CA ARG A 113 -18.69 6.20 8.42
C ARG A 113 -19.11 5.33 7.24
N LEU A 114 -18.36 4.25 6.94
CA LEU A 114 -18.71 3.30 5.88
C LEU A 114 -19.99 2.52 6.21
N TYR A 115 -20.32 2.38 7.49
CA TYR A 115 -21.53 1.69 7.94
C TYR A 115 -22.76 2.60 7.94
N ASP A 116 -22.62 3.86 8.38
CA ASP A 116 -23.75 4.67 8.77
C ASP A 116 -24.03 5.85 7.82
N ALA A 117 -22.98 6.40 7.20
CA ALA A 117 -23.07 7.66 6.47
C ALA A 117 -23.15 7.51 4.95
N ALA A 118 -22.78 6.34 4.38
CA ALA A 118 -22.74 6.12 2.94
C ALA A 118 -24.13 6.20 2.30
N ARG A 119 -24.23 6.91 1.18
CA ARG A 119 -25.43 7.02 0.33
C ARG A 119 -25.03 6.84 -1.14
N PRO A 120 -25.49 5.79 -1.83
CA PRO A 120 -26.28 4.68 -1.29
C PRO A 120 -25.49 3.87 -0.24
N PRO A 121 -26.18 3.10 0.65
CA PRO A 121 -25.50 2.39 1.74
C PRO A 121 -24.54 1.30 1.23
N ILE A 122 -23.35 1.23 1.83
CA ILE A 122 -22.35 0.19 1.51
C ILE A 122 -22.69 -1.10 2.26
N VAL A 123 -23.12 -0.98 3.51
CA VAL A 123 -23.49 -2.10 4.37
C VAL A 123 -24.97 -2.05 4.67
N ARG A 124 -25.64 -3.21 4.65
CA ARG A 124 -27.05 -3.31 5.05
C ARG A 124 -27.19 -2.95 6.53
N GLU A 125 -28.10 -2.05 6.83
CA GLU A 125 -28.37 -1.56 8.19
C GLU A 125 -28.55 -2.72 9.19
N GLY A 126 -27.93 -2.58 10.36
CA GLY A 126 -27.97 -3.58 11.43
C GLY A 126 -27.24 -4.89 11.14
N THR A 127 -26.49 -4.97 10.05
CA THR A 127 -25.74 -6.19 9.65
C THR A 127 -24.30 -5.87 9.25
N GLN A 128 -23.56 -6.91 8.85
CA GLN A 128 -22.25 -6.77 8.21
C GLN A 128 -22.30 -7.08 6.68
N LEU A 129 -23.50 -7.29 6.13
CA LEU A 129 -23.66 -7.67 4.73
C LEU A 129 -23.44 -6.50 3.80
N LEU A 130 -22.57 -6.69 2.80
CA LEU A 130 -22.33 -5.71 1.74
C LEU A 130 -23.53 -5.61 0.81
N MET A 131 -23.88 -4.40 0.43
CA MET A 131 -24.94 -4.14 -0.53
C MET A 131 -24.45 -4.46 -1.93
N LYS A 132 -25.15 -5.38 -2.59
CA LYS A 132 -24.89 -5.77 -3.98
C LYS A 132 -25.35 -4.67 -4.94
N ARG A 133 -24.73 -4.66 -6.11
CA ARG A 133 -25.15 -3.85 -7.27
C ARG A 133 -25.13 -4.71 -8.53
N VAL A 134 -25.55 -4.17 -9.66
CA VAL A 134 -25.37 -4.80 -10.97
C VAL A 134 -23.88 -4.90 -11.27
N ASP A 135 -23.43 -6.05 -11.75
CA ASP A 135 -22.03 -6.29 -12.06
C ASP A 135 -21.58 -5.37 -13.21
N GLU A 136 -20.47 -4.71 -13.00
CA GLU A 136 -19.84 -3.79 -13.94
C GLU A 136 -18.33 -3.95 -13.89
N VAL A 137 -17.62 -3.65 -14.98
CA VAL A 137 -16.16 -3.67 -15.01
C VAL A 137 -15.66 -2.23 -14.93
N MET A 138 -14.93 -1.90 -13.84
CA MET A 138 -14.33 -0.61 -13.61
C MET A 138 -12.82 -0.79 -13.36
N ASP A 139 -11.99 -0.10 -14.11
CA ASP A 139 -10.51 -0.16 -14.01
C ASP A 139 -9.95 -1.60 -13.99
N GLY A 140 -10.56 -2.50 -14.78
CA GLY A 140 -10.19 -3.91 -14.85
C GLY A 140 -10.67 -4.77 -13.67
N PHE A 141 -11.48 -4.21 -12.77
CA PHE A 141 -12.11 -4.94 -11.65
C PHE A 141 -13.58 -5.22 -11.95
N THR A 142 -14.06 -6.41 -11.59
CA THR A 142 -15.48 -6.69 -11.56
C THR A 142 -16.08 -6.13 -10.27
N VAL A 143 -16.90 -5.11 -10.40
CA VAL A 143 -17.59 -4.45 -9.30
C VAL A 143 -18.94 -5.10 -9.10
N THR A 144 -19.11 -5.81 -7.99
CA THR A 144 -20.32 -6.58 -7.68
C THR A 144 -21.09 -6.02 -6.47
N ASP A 145 -20.50 -5.03 -5.80
CA ASP A 145 -21.06 -4.43 -4.57
C ASP A 145 -20.62 -2.97 -4.38
N ARG A 146 -21.31 -2.31 -3.47
CA ARG A 146 -21.11 -0.88 -3.18
C ARG A 146 -19.77 -0.56 -2.52
N LEU A 147 -19.14 -1.53 -1.84
CA LEU A 147 -17.80 -1.31 -1.27
C LEU A 147 -16.75 -1.13 -2.37
N ARG A 148 -16.79 -1.98 -3.41
CA ARG A 148 -15.83 -1.89 -4.52
C ARG A 148 -16.05 -0.65 -5.35
N GLU A 149 -17.30 -0.30 -5.61
CA GLU A 149 -17.66 0.97 -6.25
C GLU A 149 -17.05 2.15 -5.48
N PHE A 150 -17.30 2.23 -4.16
CA PHE A 150 -16.69 3.25 -3.31
C PHE A 150 -15.16 3.27 -3.38
N LEU A 151 -14.51 2.10 -3.28
CA LEU A 151 -13.04 2.03 -3.26
C LEU A 151 -12.40 2.46 -4.59
N LEU A 152 -13.03 2.18 -5.71
CA LEU A 152 -12.53 2.58 -7.03
C LEU A 152 -12.77 4.07 -7.28
N THR A 153 -13.93 4.60 -6.91
CA THR A 153 -14.22 6.05 -7.02
C THR A 153 -13.44 6.88 -6.01
N ALA A 154 -13.19 6.36 -4.80
CA ALA A 154 -12.48 7.07 -3.76
C ALA A 154 -10.95 7.04 -3.88
N ASN A 155 -10.39 6.03 -4.56
CA ASN A 155 -8.94 5.88 -4.75
C ASN A 155 -8.40 6.57 -6.01
N GLY A 156 -9.21 7.28 -6.76
CA GLY A 156 -8.73 8.21 -7.77
C GLY A 156 -7.79 9.19 -7.08
N ASP A 157 -6.47 8.92 -7.18
CA ASP A 157 -5.46 9.85 -6.68
C ASP A 157 -5.71 11.19 -7.36
N GLY A 158 -6.05 12.23 -6.61
CA GLY A 158 -6.27 13.59 -7.09
C GLY A 158 -5.03 14.23 -7.74
N ASN A 159 -4.08 13.42 -8.18
CA ASN A 159 -2.93 13.76 -8.99
C ASN A 159 -2.83 12.81 -10.17
N ASP A 160 -3.18 13.27 -11.35
CA ASP A 160 -2.89 12.78 -12.70
C ASP A 160 -3.53 11.44 -13.16
N TYR A 161 -4.33 10.78 -12.39
CA TYR A 161 -5.08 9.64 -12.92
C TYR A 161 -6.55 9.71 -12.50
N ASP A 162 -7.30 10.46 -13.27
CA ASP A 162 -8.73 10.21 -13.48
C ASP A 162 -8.82 9.11 -14.54
N PRO A 163 -9.07 7.84 -14.15
CA PRO A 163 -9.15 6.76 -15.12
C PRO A 163 -10.35 6.92 -16.07
N TYR A 164 -11.24 7.83 -15.80
CA TYR A 164 -12.51 7.87 -16.50
C TYR A 164 -12.78 9.15 -17.24
N GLY A 165 -12.09 10.29 -16.98
CA GLY A 165 -12.39 11.54 -17.67
C GLY A 165 -13.90 11.72 -17.83
N ILE A 166 -14.67 11.33 -16.81
CA ILE A 166 -16.11 11.50 -16.81
C ILE A 166 -16.29 13.00 -16.69
N ASP A 167 -16.42 13.63 -17.84
CA ASP A 167 -17.09 14.93 -17.91
C ASP A 167 -18.42 14.73 -17.18
N ASP A 168 -18.62 15.42 -16.07
CA ASP A 168 -19.83 15.38 -15.20
C ASP A 168 -21.13 15.80 -15.92
N ASP A 169 -21.19 15.69 -17.23
CA ASP A 169 -22.32 16.16 -18.07
C ASP A 169 -23.41 15.10 -18.32
N ASP A 170 -23.21 13.84 -17.91
CA ASP A 170 -24.26 12.82 -17.99
C ASP A 170 -24.94 12.59 -16.64
N ASP A 171 -25.72 13.59 -16.19
CA ASP A 171 -26.75 13.44 -15.15
C ASP A 171 -27.89 12.55 -15.67
N ASP A 172 -27.77 11.24 -15.49
CA ASP A 172 -28.83 10.27 -15.80
C ASP A 172 -29.92 10.16 -14.72
N GLY A 173 -29.90 11.06 -13.72
CA GLY A 173 -30.90 11.07 -12.64
C GLY A 173 -30.83 9.91 -11.65
N SER A 174 -29.78 9.07 -11.69
CA SER A 174 -29.49 8.07 -10.67
C SER A 174 -28.80 8.77 -9.51
N GLY A 175 -29.52 9.00 -8.42
CA GLY A 175 -29.16 9.83 -7.28
C GLY A 175 -27.66 9.78 -6.92
N GLU A 176 -27.02 10.94 -6.99
CA GLU A 176 -25.60 11.17 -6.73
C GLU A 176 -25.13 10.40 -5.51
N SER A 177 -24.12 9.53 -5.70
CA SER A 177 -23.51 8.85 -4.57
C SER A 177 -22.68 9.88 -3.78
N ASN A 178 -22.84 9.92 -2.46
CA ASN A 178 -22.02 10.78 -1.60
C ASN A 178 -20.62 10.18 -1.34
N TYR A 179 -20.19 9.26 -2.15
CA TYR A 179 -18.93 8.54 -1.91
C TYR A 179 -17.71 9.45 -1.94
N GLY A 180 -17.71 10.50 -2.75
CA GLY A 180 -16.65 11.50 -2.77
C GLY A 180 -16.49 12.23 -1.44
N GLU A 181 -17.59 12.45 -0.71
CA GLU A 181 -17.64 13.15 0.57
C GLU A 181 -17.62 12.23 1.80
N LEU A 182 -17.76 10.91 1.57
CA LEU A 182 -17.89 9.93 2.65
C LEU A 182 -16.65 9.89 3.56
N MET A 183 -15.46 10.02 2.96
CA MET A 183 -14.20 10.11 3.67
C MET A 183 -13.35 11.24 3.09
N THR A 184 -12.69 12.01 3.95
CA THR A 184 -11.76 13.06 3.49
C THR A 184 -10.53 12.44 2.82
N THR A 185 -9.81 13.25 2.05
CA THR A 185 -8.54 12.80 1.43
C THR A 185 -7.56 12.29 2.48
N GLU A 186 -7.44 12.99 3.62
CA GLU A 186 -6.55 12.56 4.71
C GLU A 186 -6.96 11.21 5.30
N GLN A 187 -8.28 10.95 5.40
CA GLN A 187 -8.78 9.65 5.87
C GLN A 187 -8.49 8.53 4.89
N ARG A 188 -8.59 8.80 3.59
CA ARG A 188 -8.27 7.83 2.52
C ARG A 188 -6.78 7.60 2.38
N ASP A 189 -5.97 8.63 2.67
CA ASP A 189 -4.50 8.54 2.64
C ASP A 189 -3.92 7.77 3.81
N GLU A 190 -4.66 7.63 4.91
CA GLU A 190 -4.21 6.89 6.09
C GLU A 190 -3.85 5.44 5.74
N PHE A 191 -2.69 4.97 6.20
CA PHE A 191 -2.17 3.65 5.85
C PHE A 191 -3.12 2.50 6.21
N LEU A 192 -3.87 2.62 7.31
CA LEU A 192 -4.90 1.66 7.68
C LEU A 192 -5.98 1.52 6.59
N PHE A 193 -6.44 2.66 6.04
CA PHE A 193 -7.42 2.65 4.95
C PHE A 193 -6.83 2.03 3.67
N ARG A 194 -5.60 2.39 3.31
CA ARG A 194 -4.92 1.82 2.13
C ARG A 194 -4.76 0.30 2.24
N VAL A 195 -4.36 -0.21 3.43
CA VAL A 195 -4.32 -1.65 3.68
C VAL A 195 -5.70 -2.29 3.49
N PHE A 196 -6.75 -1.68 4.05
CA PHE A 196 -8.12 -2.17 3.90
C PHE A 196 -8.56 -2.18 2.43
N ALA A 197 -8.33 -1.09 1.69
CA ALA A 197 -8.68 -0.97 0.28
C ALA A 197 -8.01 -2.05 -0.58
N HIS A 198 -6.72 -2.28 -0.38
CA HIS A 198 -6.00 -3.34 -1.11
C HIS A 198 -6.54 -4.74 -0.80
N LEU A 199 -6.89 -5.03 0.46
CA LEU A 199 -7.46 -6.33 0.82
C LEU A 199 -8.88 -6.52 0.25
N ALA A 200 -9.68 -5.46 0.22
CA ALA A 200 -11.06 -5.52 -0.27
C ALA A 200 -11.15 -5.56 -1.81
N LEU A 201 -10.29 -4.84 -2.53
CA LEU A 201 -10.22 -4.90 -3.99
C LEU A 201 -9.66 -6.24 -4.46
N GLY A 202 -8.61 -6.74 -3.79
CA GLY A 202 -7.98 -8.00 -4.15
C GLY A 202 -7.26 -7.97 -5.51
N GLY A 203 -6.89 -9.13 -6.03
CA GLY A 203 -6.33 -9.30 -7.37
C GLY A 203 -7.38 -9.59 -8.44
N SER A 204 -6.94 -9.88 -9.66
CA SER A 204 -7.81 -10.09 -10.83
C SER A 204 -8.74 -11.32 -10.72
N MET A 205 -8.38 -12.30 -9.89
CA MET A 205 -9.15 -13.51 -9.62
C MET A 205 -9.72 -13.54 -8.19
N CYS A 206 -9.93 -12.36 -7.60
CA CYS A 206 -10.42 -12.23 -6.25
C CYS A 206 -11.78 -12.91 -6.05
N GLN A 207 -11.84 -13.79 -5.06
CA GLN A 207 -13.11 -14.34 -4.56
C GLN A 207 -13.59 -13.45 -3.41
N TYR A 208 -14.56 -12.61 -3.71
CA TYR A 208 -15.03 -11.57 -2.80
C TYR A 208 -15.78 -12.11 -1.59
N GLU A 209 -15.66 -11.40 -0.47
CA GLU A 209 -16.48 -11.64 0.71
C GLU A 209 -17.80 -10.90 0.62
N GLU A 210 -18.83 -11.45 1.22
CA GLU A 210 -20.14 -10.80 1.30
C GLU A 210 -20.29 -9.92 2.53
N ARG A 211 -19.28 -9.93 3.41
CA ARG A 211 -19.33 -9.29 4.72
C ARG A 211 -18.18 -8.30 4.91
N MET A 212 -18.51 -7.12 5.41
CA MET A 212 -17.58 -6.04 5.69
C MET A 212 -16.55 -6.43 6.77
N ASP A 213 -16.99 -7.17 7.81
CA ASP A 213 -16.13 -7.56 8.92
C ASP A 213 -14.98 -8.48 8.48
N ALA A 214 -15.14 -9.27 7.42
CA ALA A 214 -14.05 -10.08 6.87
C ALA A 214 -12.86 -9.20 6.44
N TYR A 215 -13.14 -8.07 5.80
CA TYR A 215 -12.10 -7.14 5.33
C TYR A 215 -11.54 -6.28 6.47
N THR A 216 -12.40 -5.74 7.34
CA THR A 216 -11.94 -4.88 8.44
C THR A 216 -11.11 -5.64 9.47
N GLU A 217 -11.46 -6.88 9.81
CA GLU A 217 -10.64 -7.70 10.71
C GLU A 217 -9.32 -8.13 10.05
N ALA A 218 -9.33 -8.43 8.77
CA ALA A 218 -8.10 -8.72 8.03
C ALA A 218 -7.18 -7.48 7.96
N ALA A 219 -7.74 -6.29 7.67
CA ALA A 219 -6.99 -5.03 7.66
C ALA A 219 -6.38 -4.73 9.03
N LYS A 220 -7.14 -4.88 10.10
CA LYS A 220 -6.67 -4.74 11.49
C LYS A 220 -5.50 -5.68 11.80
N ARG A 221 -5.60 -6.95 11.39
CA ARG A 221 -4.54 -7.95 11.60
C ARG A 221 -3.29 -7.63 10.79
N ALA A 222 -3.44 -7.26 9.51
CA ALA A 222 -2.34 -6.87 8.64
C ALA A 222 -1.64 -5.61 9.17
N TYR A 223 -2.41 -4.56 9.48
CA TYR A 223 -1.90 -3.31 10.02
C TYR A 223 -1.10 -3.52 11.31
N LYS A 224 -1.65 -4.27 12.28
CA LYS A 224 -0.94 -4.60 13.53
C LYS A 224 0.36 -5.40 13.30
N SER A 225 0.46 -6.14 12.20
CA SER A 225 1.67 -6.91 11.88
C SER A 225 2.73 -6.06 11.19
N LEU A 226 2.32 -4.99 10.50
CA LEU A 226 3.20 -4.09 9.76
C LEU A 226 3.70 -2.94 10.65
N VAL A 227 2.85 -2.40 11.51
CA VAL A 227 3.06 -1.14 12.20
C VAL A 227 3.47 -1.38 13.65
N ALA A 228 4.48 -0.65 14.11
CA ALA A 228 4.89 -0.63 15.51
C ALA A 228 4.11 0.45 16.26
N ALA A 229 3.63 0.12 17.46
CA ALA A 229 2.98 1.04 18.37
C ALA A 229 3.90 1.36 19.57
N ARG A 230 3.66 2.52 20.20
CA ARG A 230 4.29 2.95 21.42
C ARG A 230 3.26 3.50 22.42
N ARG A 231 3.59 3.48 23.70
CA ARG A 231 2.80 4.24 24.67
C ARG A 231 2.96 5.73 24.40
N ASP A 232 1.83 6.43 24.39
CA ASP A 232 1.79 7.87 24.28
C ASP A 232 1.46 8.49 25.65
N ARG A 233 2.50 8.99 26.31
CA ARG A 233 2.34 9.61 27.63
C ARG A 233 1.58 10.93 27.60
N ALA A 234 1.45 11.54 26.42
CA ALA A 234 0.71 12.79 26.27
C ALA A 234 -0.81 12.59 26.23
N SER A 235 -1.26 11.38 25.83
CA SER A 235 -2.69 11.03 25.71
C SER A 235 -3.26 10.36 26.98
N GLY A 236 -2.53 10.36 28.10
CA GLY A 236 -2.95 9.73 29.37
C GLY A 236 -2.30 8.36 29.62
N GLU A 237 -2.69 7.69 30.72
CA GLU A 237 -2.03 6.46 31.19
C GLU A 237 -2.07 5.31 30.20
N ASP A 238 -3.13 5.23 29.37
CA ASP A 238 -3.36 4.15 28.38
C ASP A 238 -3.21 4.61 26.93
N GLY A 239 -2.65 5.82 26.69
CA GLY A 239 -2.48 6.34 25.34
C GLY A 239 -1.55 5.48 24.48
N VAL A 240 -1.97 5.22 23.25
CA VAL A 240 -1.19 4.49 22.23
C VAL A 240 -0.99 5.39 21.03
N ALA A 241 0.24 5.49 20.54
CA ALA A 241 0.58 6.15 19.29
C ALA A 241 1.33 5.21 18.35
N VAL A 242 1.22 5.45 17.05
CA VAL A 242 2.03 4.77 16.06
C VAL A 242 3.47 5.27 16.13
N ALA A 243 4.42 4.35 16.03
CA ALA A 243 5.86 4.64 16.06
C ALA A 243 6.51 4.48 14.68
N SER A 244 5.85 3.80 13.76
CA SER A 244 6.35 3.56 12.39
C SER A 244 6.17 4.76 11.48
N ASP A 245 7.08 4.88 10.52
CA ASP A 245 6.95 5.76 9.37
C ASP A 245 6.69 4.91 8.13
N VAL A 246 5.78 5.35 7.26
CA VAL A 246 5.38 4.60 6.07
C VAL A 246 5.63 5.43 4.82
N TYR A 247 6.23 4.80 3.82
CA TYR A 247 6.52 5.37 2.51
C TYR A 247 5.93 4.48 1.43
N ARG A 248 5.25 5.07 0.46
CA ARG A 248 4.92 4.41 -0.80
C ARG A 248 6.02 4.71 -1.79
N VAL A 249 6.53 3.67 -2.42
CA VAL A 249 7.52 3.78 -3.51
C VAL A 249 6.80 3.61 -4.83
N ASP A 250 6.95 4.59 -5.71
CA ASP A 250 6.27 4.62 -7.00
C ASP A 250 7.22 4.29 -8.16
N GLY A 251 8.54 4.38 -7.95
CA GLY A 251 9.53 4.04 -8.98
C GLY A 251 10.96 4.42 -8.60
N PHE A 252 11.85 4.24 -9.55
CA PHE A 252 13.29 4.50 -9.40
C PHE A 252 13.79 5.34 -10.58
N ILE A 253 14.83 6.14 -10.33
CA ILE A 253 15.64 6.80 -11.36
C ILE A 253 17.03 6.16 -11.31
N ALA A 254 17.46 5.58 -12.43
CA ALA A 254 18.78 4.99 -12.57
C ALA A 254 19.82 6.07 -12.93
N ALA A 255 21.04 5.93 -12.40
CA ALA A 255 22.14 6.85 -12.72
C ALA A 255 22.46 6.84 -14.22
N GLY A 256 22.59 8.03 -14.81
CA GLY A 256 22.97 8.21 -16.21
C GLY A 256 21.84 8.12 -17.24
N ARG A 257 20.60 7.97 -16.84
CA ARG A 257 19.42 8.12 -17.71
C ARG A 257 18.90 9.55 -17.62
N GLY A 258 18.85 10.25 -18.75
CA GLY A 258 18.30 11.60 -18.82
C GLY A 258 16.79 11.61 -18.58
N ASP A 259 16.28 12.78 -18.17
CA ASP A 259 14.86 13.06 -17.84
C ASP A 259 13.86 12.81 -19.00
N ASP A 260 14.37 12.51 -20.22
CA ASP A 260 13.57 12.49 -21.45
C ASP A 260 12.97 11.10 -21.77
N ASP A 261 13.17 10.10 -20.93
CA ASP A 261 12.68 8.73 -21.17
C ASP A 261 11.30 8.49 -20.51
N THR A 262 10.31 9.29 -20.91
CA THR A 262 8.91 9.17 -20.48
C THR A 262 8.19 7.93 -21.03
N ALA A 263 8.82 7.19 -21.92
CA ALA A 263 8.24 6.04 -22.60
C ALA A 263 9.08 4.77 -22.37
N GLY A 264 9.05 4.17 -21.17
CA GLY A 264 9.62 2.85 -20.94
C GLY A 264 10.72 2.75 -19.88
N GLY A 265 10.97 3.79 -19.10
CA GLY A 265 11.83 3.73 -17.93
C GLY A 265 11.28 2.75 -16.92
N ASP A 266 12.14 2.04 -16.22
CA ASP A 266 11.93 0.97 -15.25
C ASP A 266 10.70 1.16 -14.34
N SER A 267 9.51 0.88 -14.89
CA SER A 267 8.29 0.88 -14.09
C SER A 267 8.42 -0.17 -13.00
N LEU A 268 8.15 0.22 -11.76
CA LEU A 268 8.12 -0.70 -10.63
C LEU A 268 7.04 -1.78 -10.80
N PHE A 269 6.06 -1.53 -11.65
CA PHE A 269 4.89 -2.39 -11.86
C PHE A 269 4.70 -2.72 -13.35
N PRO A 270 4.10 -3.88 -13.68
CA PRO A 270 3.90 -4.31 -15.07
C PRO A 270 2.90 -3.46 -15.86
N GLY A 271 2.08 -2.69 -15.20
CA GLY A 271 1.06 -1.81 -15.78
C GLY A 271 0.54 -0.86 -14.73
N ARG A 272 -0.38 0.03 -15.10
CA ARG A 272 -1.05 0.94 -14.15
C ARG A 272 -2.22 0.22 -13.49
N SER A 273 -2.39 0.36 -12.20
CA SER A 273 -3.56 -0.09 -11.43
C SER A 273 -3.54 0.53 -10.04
N VAL A 274 -4.71 0.82 -9.49
CA VAL A 274 -4.89 1.26 -8.10
C VAL A 274 -4.41 0.20 -7.09
N GLN A 275 -4.34 -1.06 -7.52
CA GLN A 275 -3.86 -2.19 -6.71
C GLN A 275 -2.34 -2.38 -6.73
N ASN A 276 -1.61 -1.58 -7.49
CA ASN A 276 -0.16 -1.59 -7.43
C ASN A 276 0.33 -0.86 -6.18
N PHE A 277 1.15 -1.51 -5.40
CA PHE A 277 1.79 -0.85 -4.26
C PHE A 277 3.15 -1.43 -3.90
N CYS A 278 4.01 -0.56 -3.41
CA CYS A 278 5.25 -0.91 -2.74
C CYS A 278 5.38 -0.03 -1.50
N TYR A 279 5.08 -0.58 -0.34
CA TYR A 279 5.21 0.14 0.92
C TYR A 279 6.49 -0.23 1.63
N VAL A 280 7.18 0.78 2.15
CA VAL A 280 8.29 0.63 3.09
C VAL A 280 7.84 1.13 4.44
N VAL A 281 7.68 0.21 5.39
CA VAL A 281 7.30 0.51 6.77
C VAL A 281 8.56 0.46 7.64
N VAL A 282 8.93 1.59 8.21
CA VAL A 282 10.12 1.75 9.04
C VAL A 282 9.74 1.75 10.51
N ASP A 283 10.26 0.82 11.29
CA ASP A 283 10.23 0.86 12.76
C ASP A 283 11.58 1.42 13.26
N PRO A 284 11.64 2.71 13.63
CA PRO A 284 12.90 3.33 14.04
C PRO A 284 13.42 2.81 15.40
N ARG A 285 12.56 2.22 16.22
CA ARG A 285 12.93 1.69 17.54
C ARG A 285 13.64 0.36 17.44
N LYS A 286 13.14 -0.54 16.62
CA LYS A 286 13.74 -1.85 16.37
C LYS A 286 14.79 -1.80 15.26
N ARG A 287 14.89 -0.67 14.56
CA ARG A 287 15.70 -0.52 13.33
C ARG A 287 15.33 -1.58 12.29
N HIS A 288 14.04 -1.74 12.05
CA HIS A 288 13.51 -2.64 11.04
C HIS A 288 12.86 -1.84 9.91
N ALA A 289 13.08 -2.28 8.67
CA ALA A 289 12.36 -1.83 7.50
C ALA A 289 11.65 -3.03 6.88
N THR A 290 10.34 -2.93 6.71
CA THR A 290 9.52 -3.94 6.04
C THR A 290 9.10 -3.41 4.69
N VAL A 291 9.43 -4.12 3.62
CA VAL A 291 8.98 -3.80 2.26
C VAL A 291 7.85 -4.76 1.92
N TRP A 292 6.68 -4.22 1.61
CA TRP A 292 5.51 -4.98 1.15
C TRP A 292 5.12 -4.51 -0.24
N TYR A 293 5.33 -5.40 -1.21
CA TYR A 293 5.11 -5.18 -2.64
C TYR A 293 3.96 -6.01 -3.15
N HIS A 294 3.14 -5.45 -4.02
CA HIS A 294 2.14 -6.15 -4.82
C HIS A 294 2.03 -5.51 -6.20
N ALA A 295 1.91 -6.34 -7.24
CA ALA A 295 1.63 -5.91 -8.59
C ALA A 295 0.31 -6.53 -9.08
N TYR A 296 -0.64 -5.68 -9.46
CA TYR A 296 -1.84 -6.13 -10.14
C TYR A 296 -1.52 -6.61 -11.55
N ARG A 297 -2.08 -7.73 -11.93
CA ARG A 297 -2.04 -8.24 -13.29
C ARG A 297 -3.44 -8.65 -13.72
N PRO A 298 -3.96 -8.11 -14.82
CA PRO A 298 -5.21 -8.60 -15.38
C PRO A 298 -5.05 -10.08 -15.75
N TYR A 299 -6.15 -10.80 -15.73
CA TYR A 299 -6.15 -12.24 -16.02
C TYR A 299 -5.93 -12.53 -17.51
N TRP A 300 -6.34 -11.62 -18.37
CA TRP A 300 -6.24 -11.69 -19.85
C TRP A 300 -5.44 -10.50 -20.40
#